data_7b82ab87adf9074eb82869f3b5f79cb8
#
_entry.id   7b82ab87adf9074eb82869f3b5f79cb8
#
_cell.length_a   1.000
_cell.length_b   1.000
_cell.length_c   1.000
_cell.angle_alpha   90.00
_cell.angle_beta   90.00
_cell.angle_gamma   90.00
#
_symmetry.space_group_name_H-M   'P 1'
#
loop_
_entity.id
_entity.type
_entity.pdbx_description
1 polymer ?
#
loop_
_entity_poly.entity_id
_entity_poly.type
_entity_poly.pdbx_seq_one_letter_code
_entity_poly.pdbx_strand_id
1 'polypeptide(L)'
;MTKLQECLAQNMKYYRKLRHLTQESLAERIGSSTNYIGIIEIGGSFPSPQMIEKIADALEVPSPQLFEDKSGQPVSALEAEELKGILLKNIEAAINKSLQIT
;
A
#
# COMPACT_ATOMS: atom_id res chain seq x y z
N MET A 1 -13.16 9.59 -11.81
CA MET A 1 -12.69 8.97 -10.56
C MET A 1 -12.52 10.04 -9.50
N THR A 2 -13.03 9.78 -8.30
CA THR A 2 -12.88 10.76 -7.22
C THR A 2 -11.48 10.70 -6.64
N LYS A 3 -11.12 11.71 -5.87
CA LYS A 3 -9.84 11.76 -5.20
C LYS A 3 -9.66 10.56 -4.25
N LEU A 4 -10.74 10.20 -3.56
CA LEU A 4 -10.69 9.04 -2.66
C LEU A 4 -10.42 7.75 -3.42
N GLN A 5 -11.05 7.59 -4.57
CA GLN A 5 -10.82 6.42 -5.40
C GLN A 5 -9.39 6.36 -5.90
N GLU A 6 -8.85 7.51 -6.30
CA GLU A 6 -7.46 7.58 -6.74
C GLU A 6 -6.50 7.22 -5.62
N CYS A 7 -6.72 7.79 -4.44
CA CYS A 7 -5.86 7.52 -3.30
C CYS A 7 -5.88 6.04 -2.94
N LEU A 8 -7.07 5.46 -2.87
CA LEU A 8 -7.19 4.05 -2.53
C LEU A 8 -6.51 3.18 -3.57
N ALA A 9 -6.77 3.44 -4.85
CA ALA A 9 -6.20 2.64 -5.93
C ALA A 9 -4.68 2.68 -5.90
N GLN A 10 -4.11 3.87 -5.77
CA GLN A 10 -2.67 4.04 -5.75
C GLN A 10 -2.04 3.42 -4.52
N ASN A 11 -2.64 3.65 -3.36
CA ASN A 11 -2.06 3.16 -2.11
C ASN A 11 -2.19 1.64 -1.99
N MET A 12 -3.31 1.07 -2.44
CA MET A 12 -3.43 -0.38 -2.47
C MET A 12 -2.32 -1.02 -3.29
N LYS A 13 -2.11 -0.50 -4.49
CA LYS A 13 -1.08 -1.04 -5.36
C LYS A 13 0.30 -0.86 -4.73
N TYR A 14 0.54 0.31 -4.15
CA TYR A 14 1.82 0.62 -3.53
C TYR A 14 2.13 -0.34 -2.38
N TYR A 15 1.20 -0.47 -1.44
CA TYR A 15 1.44 -1.33 -0.27
C TYR A 15 1.43 -2.80 -0.64
N ARG A 16 0.62 -3.18 -1.64
CA ARG A 16 0.62 -4.56 -2.11
C ARG A 16 2.02 -4.94 -2.63
N LYS A 17 2.59 -4.08 -3.46
CA LYS A 17 3.92 -4.34 -4.00
C LYS A 17 4.98 -4.28 -2.92
N LEU A 18 4.82 -3.38 -1.96
CA LEU A 18 5.75 -3.27 -0.85
C LEU A 18 5.78 -4.55 -0.03
N ARG A 19 4.65 -5.23 0.10
CA ARG A 19 4.56 -6.50 0.82
C ARG A 19 4.83 -7.70 -0.08
N HIS A 20 5.23 -7.47 -1.33
CA HIS A 20 5.52 -8.54 -2.31
C HIS A 20 4.32 -9.43 -2.55
N LEU A 21 3.13 -8.84 -2.57
CA LEU A 21 1.89 -9.57 -2.84
C LEU A 21 1.46 -9.33 -4.28
N THR A 22 0.98 -10.41 -4.93
CA THR A 22 0.31 -10.29 -6.21
C THR A 22 -1.14 -9.91 -5.96
N GLN A 23 -1.84 -9.51 -7.01
CA GLN A 23 -3.27 -9.28 -6.89
C GLN A 23 -3.98 -10.56 -6.43
N GLU A 24 -3.53 -11.68 -6.93
CA GLU A 24 -4.12 -12.97 -6.55
C GLU A 24 -3.89 -13.29 -5.06
N SER A 25 -2.68 -13.09 -4.57
CA SER A 25 -2.40 -13.40 -3.17
C SER A 25 -3.12 -12.46 -2.23
N LEU A 26 -3.26 -11.18 -2.61
CA LEU A 26 -4.05 -10.26 -1.80
C LEU A 26 -5.52 -10.68 -1.79
N ALA A 27 -6.04 -11.05 -2.96
CA ALA A 27 -7.42 -11.50 -3.06
C ALA A 27 -7.68 -12.70 -2.15
N GLU A 28 -6.76 -13.65 -2.13
CA GLU A 28 -6.88 -14.82 -1.26
C GLU A 28 -6.95 -14.42 0.20
N ARG A 29 -6.12 -13.48 0.60
CA ARG A 29 -6.06 -13.06 2.00
C ARG A 29 -7.35 -12.41 2.48
N ILE A 30 -8.05 -11.73 1.58
CA ILE A 30 -9.28 -11.05 1.97
C ILE A 30 -10.55 -11.82 1.56
N GLY A 31 -10.37 -13.01 0.99
CA GLY A 31 -11.50 -13.84 0.59
C GLY A 31 -12.27 -13.28 -0.59
N SER A 32 -11.57 -12.68 -1.55
CA SER A 32 -12.19 -12.07 -2.71
C SER A 32 -11.55 -12.60 -3.99
N SER A 33 -11.92 -12.05 -5.14
CA SER A 33 -11.40 -12.48 -6.42
C SER A 33 -10.26 -11.58 -6.87
N THR A 34 -9.37 -12.13 -7.68
CA THR A 34 -8.29 -11.36 -8.30
C THR A 34 -8.86 -10.23 -9.14
N ASN A 35 -9.95 -10.51 -9.85
CA ASN A 35 -10.60 -9.52 -10.70
C ASN A 35 -11.08 -8.32 -9.88
N TYR A 36 -11.62 -8.58 -8.68
CA TYR A 36 -12.09 -7.51 -7.81
C TYR A 36 -10.96 -6.59 -7.38
N ILE A 37 -9.81 -7.18 -7.01
CA ILE A 37 -8.63 -6.39 -6.65
C ILE A 37 -8.19 -5.53 -7.83
N GLY A 38 -8.14 -6.12 -9.02
CA GLY A 38 -7.75 -5.38 -10.22
C GLY A 38 -8.66 -4.19 -10.50
N ILE A 39 -9.96 -4.38 -10.32
CA ILE A 39 -10.92 -3.32 -10.56
C ILE A 39 -10.74 -2.18 -9.57
N ILE A 40 -10.51 -2.50 -8.30
CA ILE A 40 -10.28 -1.46 -7.29
C ILE A 40 -8.99 -0.69 -7.62
N GLU A 41 -7.95 -1.39 -8.04
CA GLU A 41 -6.65 -0.75 -8.28
C GLU A 41 -6.66 0.17 -9.51
N ILE A 42 -7.67 0.06 -10.37
CA ILE A 42 -7.81 1.02 -11.47
C ILE A 42 -8.90 2.03 -11.20
N GLY A 43 -9.46 2.02 -9.99
CA GLY A 43 -10.48 2.98 -9.60
C GLY A 43 -11.87 2.66 -10.10
N GLY A 44 -12.10 1.43 -10.57
CA GLY A 44 -13.39 1.05 -11.13
C GLY A 44 -14.44 0.66 -10.10
N SER A 45 -14.04 0.50 -8.85
CA SER A 45 -14.96 0.14 -7.78
C SER A 45 -14.40 0.66 -6.46
N PHE A 46 -15.30 0.94 -5.51
CA PHE A 46 -14.91 1.40 -4.19
C PHE A 46 -15.45 0.41 -3.17
N PRO A 47 -14.56 -0.22 -2.39
CA PRO A 47 -15.00 -1.27 -1.46
C PRO A 47 -15.77 -0.72 -0.27
N SER A 48 -16.52 -1.59 0.39
CA SER A 48 -17.22 -1.22 1.61
C SER A 48 -16.21 -0.92 2.72
N PRO A 49 -16.64 -0.20 3.78
CA PRO A 49 -15.76 0.05 4.91
C PRO A 49 -15.19 -1.25 5.50
N GLN A 50 -16.00 -2.30 5.58
CA GLN A 50 -15.54 -3.57 6.11
C GLN A 50 -14.46 -4.20 5.24
N MET A 51 -14.63 -4.08 3.94
CA MET A 51 -13.63 -4.61 3.01
C MET A 51 -12.35 -3.79 3.06
N ILE A 52 -12.48 -2.47 3.23
CA ILE A 52 -11.31 -1.59 3.37
C ILE A 52 -10.49 -2.02 4.57
N GLU A 53 -11.15 -2.36 5.69
CA GLU A 53 -10.42 -2.83 6.88
C GLU A 53 -9.70 -4.15 6.59
N LYS A 54 -10.36 -5.06 5.89
CA LYS A 54 -9.72 -6.33 5.52
C LYS A 54 -8.49 -6.13 4.64
N ILE A 55 -8.63 -5.21 3.68
CA ILE A 55 -7.52 -4.90 2.78
C ILE A 55 -6.36 -4.31 3.58
N ALA A 56 -6.66 -3.36 4.46
CA ALA A 56 -5.62 -2.73 5.28
C ALA A 56 -4.91 -3.76 6.15
N ASP A 57 -5.68 -4.66 6.77
CA ASP A 57 -5.09 -5.72 7.59
C ASP A 57 -4.17 -6.60 6.77
N ALA A 58 -4.62 -7.00 5.58
CA ALA A 58 -3.81 -7.85 4.71
C ALA A 58 -2.54 -7.15 4.26
N LEU A 59 -2.60 -5.83 4.11
CA LEU A 59 -1.44 -5.03 3.70
C LEU A 59 -0.61 -4.58 4.89
N GLU A 60 -1.07 -4.85 6.11
CA GLU A 60 -0.36 -4.52 7.35
C GLU A 60 -0.16 -3.02 7.53
N VAL A 61 -1.20 -2.26 7.21
CA VAL A 61 -1.20 -0.81 7.42
C VAL A 61 -2.51 -0.40 8.10
N PRO A 62 -2.50 0.70 8.84
CA PRO A 62 -3.76 1.25 9.35
C PRO A 62 -4.64 1.69 8.18
N SER A 63 -5.94 1.46 8.27
CA SER A 63 -6.82 1.77 7.15
C SER A 63 -6.77 3.22 6.68
N PRO A 64 -6.62 4.24 7.56
CA PRO A 64 -6.49 5.60 7.06
C PRO A 64 -5.30 5.82 6.15
N GLN A 65 -4.27 5.00 6.27
CA GLN A 65 -3.08 5.13 5.44
C GLN A 65 -3.36 4.80 3.98
N LEU A 66 -4.43 4.08 3.72
CA LEU A 66 -4.85 3.79 2.35
C LEU A 66 -5.41 5.02 1.64
N PHE A 67 -5.67 6.08 2.39
CA PHE A 67 -6.24 7.30 1.82
C PHE A 67 -5.31 8.48 1.89
N GLU A 68 -4.04 8.26 2.20
CA GLU A 68 -3.05 9.33 2.16
C GLU A 68 -2.80 9.75 0.73
N ASP A 69 -2.73 11.07 0.53
CA ASP A 69 -2.50 11.62 -0.79
C ASP A 69 -1.00 11.69 -1.06
N LYS A 70 -0.52 10.76 -1.86
CA LYS A 70 0.89 10.73 -2.23
C LYS A 70 1.16 11.36 -3.59
N SER A 71 0.09 11.83 -4.26
CA SER A 71 0.25 12.31 -5.62
C SER A 71 1.08 13.58 -5.70
N GLY A 72 1.12 14.37 -4.63
CA GLY A 72 1.93 15.60 -4.59
C GLY A 72 3.35 15.39 -4.13
N GLN A 73 3.72 14.17 -3.76
CA GLN A 73 5.06 13.91 -3.26
C GLN A 73 6.04 13.69 -4.42
N PRO A 74 7.28 14.16 -4.26
CA PRO A 74 8.28 13.87 -5.28
C PRO A 74 8.50 12.38 -5.41
N VAL A 75 8.82 11.93 -6.62
CA VAL A 75 9.12 10.53 -6.86
C VAL A 75 10.26 10.08 -5.96
N SER A 76 11.24 10.95 -5.75
CA SER A 76 12.36 10.61 -4.89
C SER A 76 11.92 10.34 -3.45
N ALA A 77 10.87 11.03 -2.99
CA ALA A 77 10.37 10.79 -1.64
C ALA A 77 9.72 9.42 -1.53
N LEU A 78 8.99 9.02 -2.57
CA LEU A 78 8.38 7.69 -2.59
C LEU A 78 9.44 6.61 -2.66
N GLU A 79 10.48 6.83 -3.46
CA GLU A 79 11.60 5.92 -3.54
C GLU A 79 12.33 5.82 -2.22
N ALA A 80 12.50 6.96 -1.54
CA ALA A 80 13.16 6.99 -0.25
C ALA A 80 12.35 6.22 0.79
N GLU A 81 11.02 6.35 0.75
CA GLU A 81 10.16 5.60 1.65
C GLU A 81 10.25 4.11 1.39
N GLU A 82 10.26 3.73 0.14
CA GLU A 82 10.36 2.35 -0.25
C GLU A 82 11.74 1.80 0.15
N LEU A 83 12.78 2.54 -0.17
CA LEU A 83 14.13 2.17 0.22
C LEU A 83 14.25 2.12 1.73
N LYS A 84 13.65 3.06 2.42
CA LYS A 84 13.67 3.09 3.86
C LYS A 84 12.97 1.85 4.42
N GLY A 85 11.86 1.46 3.83
CA GLY A 85 11.18 0.24 4.22
C GLY A 85 12.03 -0.98 3.97
N ILE A 86 12.77 -0.99 2.89
CA ILE A 86 13.70 -2.07 2.57
C ILE A 86 14.95 -1.94 3.42
N LEU A 87 15.49 -0.74 3.50
CA LEU A 87 16.70 -0.49 4.25
C LEU A 87 16.49 -0.59 5.74
N LEU A 88 15.36 -0.16 6.23
CA LEU A 88 15.09 -0.28 7.64
C LEU A 88 14.78 -1.71 8.02
N LYS A 89 14.33 -2.50 7.10
CA LYS A 89 14.21 -3.90 7.34
C LYS A 89 15.55 -4.55 7.23
N ASN A 90 16.44 -3.92 6.51
CA ASN A 90 17.78 -4.44 6.34
C ASN A 90 18.76 -3.68 7.16
N ILE A 91 18.48 -2.48 7.38
CA ILE A 91 19.36 -1.60 8.00
C ILE A 91 18.95 -1.15 9.28
N GLU A 92 17.86 -1.01 9.48
CA GLU A 92 17.46 -0.55 10.67
C GLU A 92 17.50 -1.41 11.19
N ALA A 93 17.32 -1.90 10.74
CA ALA A 93 18.04 -2.41 10.04
C ALA A 93 19.28 -1.71 9.88
N ALA A 94 19.90 -1.22 9.28
CA ALA A 94 21.01 -0.71 9.10
C ALA A 94 21.01 0.68 9.37
N ILE A 95 20.66 1.31 9.56
CA ILE A 95 20.74 2.47 9.87
C ILE A 95 20.10 2.94 10.77
N ASN A 96 19.71 2.82 10.80
CA ASN A 96 19.15 3.29 11.44
C ASN A 96 19.46 3.43 11.55
N LYS A 97 19.77 3.12 11.48
CA LYS A 97 19.90 3.22 11.61
C LYS A 97 20.42 3.82 11.26
N SER A 98 21.00 3.78 11.03
CA SER A 98 21.25 4.27 10.89
C SER A 98 21.17 5.05 10.77
N LEU A 99 20.82 5.17 11.01
CA LEU A 99 20.40 5.72 11.12
C LEU A 99 20.17 6.11 11.23
N GLN A 100 20.05 5.88 11.48
CA GLN A 100 19.60 5.99 11.67
C GLN A 100 19.49 6.35 11.57
N ILE A 101 19.62 6.14 11.46
CA ILE A 101 19.26 6.32 11.45
C ILE A 101 18.94 6.79 11.49
N THR A 102 18.75 6.70 11.39
CA THR A 102 18.21 7.03 11.57
C THR A 102 17.96 7.28 11.98
#